data_8dde5e9f6ca8642767802f4846d7a6dd
#
_entry.id   8dde5e9f6ca8642767802f4846d7a6dd
#
_cell.length_a   1.000
_cell.length_b   1.000
_cell.length_c   1.000
_cell.angle_alpha   90.00
_cell.angle_beta   90.00
_cell.angle_gamma   90.00
#
_symmetry.space_group_name_H-M   'P 1'
#
loop_
_entity.id
_entity.type
_entity.pdbx_description
1 polymer ?
#
loop_
_entity_poly.entity_id
_entity_poly.type
_entity_poly.pdbx_seq_one_letter_code
_entity_poly.pdbx_strand_id
1 'polypeptide(L)'
;MKLNTKRNILSDFSGNLNGNLKKNKNQGTSILSDFKLTGSLIIKSVMVIFLVVYLGCLYVSDYAADVSMDKISAALEQVSGVTDLSEPGVSGLRRFYQIDENDIDSYFFRKAASPMSVDEVLVVKANSSSEAGAYLEAAQAHLESQKNIFEGYGTDQMALLGEASVEKRGAYVWYFCGENAQELRQALLSMI
;
A
#
# COMPACT_ATOMS: atom_id res chain seq x y z
N MET A 1 -93.27 -1.51 -30.78
CA MET A 1 -91.97 -1.69 -31.40
C MET A 1 -91.00 -0.59 -30.97
N LYS A 2 -90.68 -0.49 -29.66
CA LYS A 2 -89.69 0.49 -29.12
C LYS A 2 -89.22 0.07 -27.73
N LEU A 3 -88.42 -1.02 -27.64
CA LEU A 3 -87.84 -1.46 -26.35
C LEU A 3 -86.47 -2.16 -26.46
N ASN A 4 -85.84 -2.13 -27.62
CA ASN A 4 -84.62 -2.91 -27.80
C ASN A 4 -83.32 -2.07 -28.01
N THR A 5 -83.44 -0.72 -28.00
CA THR A 5 -82.29 0.17 -28.27
C THR A 5 -81.53 0.60 -27.02
N LYS A 6 -82.13 0.45 -25.85
CA LYS A 6 -81.48 0.93 -24.57
C LYS A 6 -80.57 -0.11 -23.90
N ARG A 7 -80.56 -1.36 -24.31
CA ARG A 7 -79.72 -2.42 -23.71
C ARG A 7 -78.29 -2.50 -24.27
N ASN A 8 -78.08 -2.07 -25.53
CA ASN A 8 -76.76 -2.15 -26.16
C ASN A 8 -75.80 -1.01 -25.80
N ILE A 9 -76.34 0.14 -25.33
CA ILE A 9 -75.50 1.32 -24.96
C ILE A 9 -74.81 1.09 -23.60
N LEU A 10 -75.42 0.35 -22.68
CA LEU A 10 -74.85 0.10 -21.36
C LEU A 10 -73.78 -1.01 -21.35
N SER A 11 -73.81 -1.96 -22.28
CA SER A 11 -72.81 -3.00 -22.37
C SER A 11 -71.48 -2.47 -22.98
N ASP A 12 -71.57 -1.54 -23.95
CA ASP A 12 -70.40 -0.96 -24.60
C ASP A 12 -69.68 0.03 -23.65
N PHE A 13 -70.44 0.69 -22.75
CA PHE A 13 -69.82 1.64 -21.76
C PHE A 13 -69.11 0.88 -20.65
N SER A 14 -69.60 -0.29 -20.24
CA SER A 14 -68.92 -1.12 -19.19
C SER A 14 -67.64 -1.81 -19.71
N GLY A 15 -67.60 -2.19 -20.99
CA GLY A 15 -66.43 -2.80 -21.62
C GLY A 15 -65.25 -1.83 -21.77
N ASN A 16 -65.54 -0.57 -22.05
CA ASN A 16 -64.50 0.44 -22.33
C ASN A 16 -63.84 0.97 -21.02
N LEU A 17 -64.54 0.97 -19.89
CA LEU A 17 -63.97 1.40 -18.60
C LEU A 17 -62.99 0.34 -18.01
N ASN A 18 -63.27 -0.96 -18.24
CA ASN A 18 -62.38 -2.03 -17.76
C ASN A 18 -61.10 -2.20 -18.61
N GLY A 19 -61.17 -1.84 -19.88
CA GLY A 19 -59.97 -1.86 -20.76
C GLY A 19 -58.95 -0.77 -20.39
N ASN A 20 -59.43 0.41 -20.04
CA ASN A 20 -58.53 1.53 -19.66
C ASN A 20 -57.94 1.37 -18.25
N LEU A 21 -58.63 0.73 -17.33
CA LEU A 21 -58.09 0.46 -15.98
C LEU A 21 -56.99 -0.64 -15.98
N LYS A 22 -57.08 -1.62 -16.88
CA LYS A 22 -56.05 -2.64 -17.01
C LYS A 22 -54.77 -2.14 -17.71
N LYS A 23 -54.86 -1.17 -18.62
CA LYS A 23 -53.74 -0.64 -19.37
C LYS A 23 -52.88 0.29 -18.53
N ASN A 24 -53.45 0.93 -17.48
CA ASN A 24 -52.72 1.86 -16.62
C ASN A 24 -52.01 1.18 -15.43
N LYS A 25 -52.38 -0.11 -15.14
CA LYS A 25 -51.71 -0.84 -14.02
C LYS A 25 -50.40 -1.50 -14.41
N ASN A 26 -50.16 -1.72 -15.72
CA ASN A 26 -48.91 -2.33 -16.21
C ASN A 26 -47.82 -1.33 -16.57
N GLN A 27 -48.14 -0.02 -16.69
CA GLN A 27 -47.10 0.99 -16.96
C GLN A 27 -46.38 1.48 -15.68
N GLY A 28 -46.98 1.31 -14.50
CA GLY A 28 -46.35 1.73 -13.24
C GLY A 28 -45.27 0.78 -12.71
N THR A 29 -45.33 -0.49 -13.11
CA THR A 29 -44.38 -1.50 -12.62
C THR A 29 -43.08 -1.61 -13.44
N SER A 30 -43.12 -1.22 -14.72
CA SER A 30 -41.92 -1.26 -15.58
C SER A 30 -40.95 -0.13 -15.24
N ILE A 31 -41.45 1.08 -14.92
CA ILE A 31 -40.62 2.25 -14.60
C ILE A 31 -39.86 2.04 -13.27
N LEU A 32 -40.49 1.39 -12.29
CA LEU A 32 -39.86 1.11 -10.99
C LEU A 32 -38.83 -0.03 -11.07
N SER A 33 -39.03 -1.01 -11.96
CA SER A 33 -38.06 -2.08 -12.19
C SER A 33 -36.83 -1.56 -12.93
N ASP A 34 -37.02 -0.70 -13.92
CA ASP A 34 -35.94 -0.08 -14.70
C ASP A 34 -35.11 0.87 -13.83
N PHE A 35 -35.75 1.62 -12.92
CA PHE A 35 -35.04 2.49 -11.97
C PHE A 35 -34.21 1.70 -10.95
N LYS A 36 -34.71 0.57 -10.43
CA LYS A 36 -33.94 -0.32 -9.55
C LYS A 36 -32.77 -1.00 -10.27
N LEU A 37 -32.97 -1.42 -11.51
CA LEU A 37 -31.93 -2.04 -12.31
C LEU A 37 -30.81 -1.04 -12.65
N THR A 38 -31.17 0.18 -13.05
CA THR A 38 -30.22 1.25 -13.35
C THR A 38 -29.44 1.69 -12.10
N GLY A 39 -30.09 1.84 -10.94
CA GLY A 39 -29.44 2.17 -9.68
C GLY A 39 -28.43 1.10 -9.25
N SER A 40 -28.77 -0.19 -9.39
CA SER A 40 -27.86 -1.31 -9.09
C SER A 40 -26.64 -1.34 -10.04
N LEU A 41 -26.82 -1.02 -11.30
CA LEU A 41 -25.73 -0.95 -12.28
C LEU A 41 -24.79 0.22 -11.97
N ILE A 42 -25.33 1.38 -11.61
CA ILE A 42 -24.55 2.56 -11.23
C ILE A 42 -23.68 2.24 -10.00
N ILE A 43 -24.27 1.65 -8.96
CA ILE A 43 -23.54 1.29 -7.72
C ILE A 43 -22.40 0.30 -8.04
N LYS A 44 -22.68 -0.72 -8.85
CA LYS A 44 -21.66 -1.70 -9.26
C LYS A 44 -20.53 -1.03 -10.06
N SER A 45 -20.85 -0.14 -10.99
CA SER A 45 -19.86 0.61 -11.77
C SER A 45 -19.00 1.50 -10.87
N VAL A 46 -19.57 2.19 -9.92
CA VAL A 46 -18.84 3.02 -8.94
C VAL A 46 -17.90 2.15 -8.10
N MET A 47 -18.35 0.98 -7.62
CA MET A 47 -17.50 0.05 -6.89
C MET A 47 -16.32 -0.45 -7.73
N VAL A 48 -16.55 -0.77 -9.00
CA VAL A 48 -15.47 -1.22 -9.90
C VAL A 48 -14.46 -0.10 -10.13
N ILE A 49 -14.92 1.12 -10.40
CA ILE A 49 -14.04 2.29 -10.57
C ILE A 49 -13.22 2.53 -9.29
N PHE A 50 -13.87 2.49 -8.12
CA PHE A 50 -13.18 2.63 -6.85
C PHE A 50 -12.13 1.55 -6.63
N LEU A 51 -12.44 0.28 -6.97
CA LEU A 51 -11.50 -0.82 -6.89
C LEU A 51 -10.29 -0.62 -7.81
N VAL A 52 -10.53 -0.20 -9.07
CA VAL A 52 -9.46 0.08 -10.03
C VAL A 52 -8.56 1.22 -9.56
N VAL A 53 -9.14 2.30 -9.05
CA VAL A 53 -8.37 3.43 -8.47
C VAL A 53 -7.58 2.97 -7.25
N TYR A 54 -8.20 2.20 -6.36
CA TYR A 54 -7.53 1.66 -5.17
C TYR A 54 -6.35 0.75 -5.54
N LEU A 55 -6.54 -0.19 -6.48
CA LEU A 55 -5.46 -1.06 -6.98
C LEU A 55 -4.36 -0.25 -7.68
N GLY A 56 -4.73 0.79 -8.42
CA GLY A 56 -3.77 1.72 -9.04
C GLY A 56 -2.95 2.47 -7.98
N CYS A 57 -3.57 2.96 -6.92
CA CYS A 57 -2.87 3.60 -5.81
C CYS A 57 -1.90 2.65 -5.11
N LEU A 58 -2.29 1.39 -4.86
CA LEU A 58 -1.40 0.38 -4.28
C LEU A 58 -0.20 0.09 -5.18
N TYR A 59 -0.42 -0.06 -6.47
CA TYR A 59 0.65 -0.31 -7.44
C TYR A 59 1.66 0.84 -7.50
N VAL A 60 1.19 2.08 -7.56
CA VAL A 60 2.06 3.27 -7.60
C VAL A 60 2.81 3.46 -6.27
N SER A 61 2.20 3.09 -5.14
CA SER A 61 2.82 3.20 -3.81
C SER A 61 4.05 2.29 -3.64
N ASP A 62 4.07 1.12 -4.30
CA ASP A 62 5.20 0.18 -4.24
C ASP A 62 6.20 0.35 -5.40
N TYR A 63 6.01 1.36 -6.26
CA TYR A 63 6.94 1.63 -7.34
C TYR A 63 8.17 2.36 -6.83
N ALA A 64 9.36 1.85 -7.17
CA ALA A 64 10.66 2.49 -6.98
C ALA A 64 11.40 2.58 -8.31
N ALA A 65 12.07 3.69 -8.55
CA ALA A 65 12.96 3.82 -9.71
C ALA A 65 14.19 2.91 -9.54
N ASP A 66 14.67 2.35 -10.62
CA ASP A 66 15.90 1.54 -10.60
C ASP A 66 17.14 2.44 -10.54
N VAL A 67 17.75 2.52 -9.36
CA VAL A 67 18.93 3.35 -9.08
C VAL A 67 20.10 2.44 -8.67
N SER A 68 21.29 2.71 -9.21
CA SER A 68 22.49 1.96 -8.79
C SER A 68 22.87 2.25 -7.35
N MET A 69 23.36 1.24 -6.64
CA MET A 69 23.79 1.36 -5.23
C MET A 69 24.92 2.39 -5.05
N ASP A 70 25.80 2.55 -6.04
CA ASP A 70 26.87 3.58 -6.00
C ASP A 70 26.31 5.00 -5.89
N LYS A 71 25.19 5.29 -6.56
CA LYS A 71 24.55 6.61 -6.44
C LYS A 71 23.86 6.78 -5.11
N ILE A 72 23.23 5.72 -4.61
CA ILE A 72 22.56 5.71 -3.30
C ILE A 72 23.60 5.92 -2.21
N SER A 73 24.71 5.14 -2.21
CA SER A 73 25.78 5.27 -1.21
C SER A 73 26.40 6.66 -1.21
N ALA A 74 26.70 7.20 -2.41
CA ALA A 74 27.27 8.54 -2.52
C ALA A 74 26.33 9.64 -1.99
N ALA A 75 25.02 9.49 -2.11
CA ALA A 75 24.05 10.43 -1.57
C ALA A 75 23.88 10.28 -0.05
N LEU A 76 23.84 9.04 0.46
CA LEU A 76 23.71 8.78 1.89
C LEU A 76 24.97 9.21 2.67
N GLU A 77 26.15 9.08 2.08
CA GLU A 77 27.42 9.52 2.66
C GLU A 77 27.54 11.06 2.77
N GLN A 78 26.66 11.82 2.10
CA GLN A 78 26.58 13.28 2.31
C GLN A 78 25.86 13.64 3.63
N VAL A 79 25.09 12.72 4.17
CA VAL A 79 24.43 12.93 5.48
C VAL A 79 25.46 12.83 6.59
N SER A 80 25.43 13.79 7.50
CA SER A 80 26.38 13.89 8.60
C SER A 80 26.49 12.60 9.42
N GLY A 81 27.70 12.19 9.77
CA GLY A 81 27.96 11.03 10.62
C GLY A 81 27.97 9.67 9.92
N VAL A 82 27.50 9.57 8.68
CA VAL A 82 27.49 8.28 7.95
C VAL A 82 28.90 7.78 7.64
N THR A 83 29.80 8.69 7.26
CA THR A 83 31.21 8.39 6.96
C THR A 83 32.01 7.99 8.19
N ASP A 84 31.53 8.33 9.40
CA ASP A 84 32.19 7.97 10.66
C ASP A 84 31.85 6.53 11.09
N LEU A 85 30.84 5.92 10.46
CA LEU A 85 30.43 4.55 10.72
C LEU A 85 31.39 3.55 10.04
N SER A 86 31.58 2.42 10.68
CA SER A 86 32.38 1.29 10.14
C SER A 86 31.60 0.57 9.03
N GLU A 87 32.34 -0.08 8.14
CA GLU A 87 31.79 -0.96 7.10
C GLU A 87 31.91 -2.42 7.50
N PRO A 88 30.82 -3.07 8.00
CA PRO A 88 30.90 -4.45 8.45
C PRO A 88 31.04 -5.47 7.31
N GLY A 89 30.75 -5.04 6.08
CA GLY A 89 30.82 -5.89 4.89
C GLY A 89 29.81 -7.04 4.93
N VAL A 90 30.07 -8.05 4.07
CA VAL A 90 29.23 -9.25 3.91
C VAL A 90 29.05 -10.04 5.22
N SER A 91 30.10 -10.13 6.02
CA SER A 91 30.06 -10.84 7.30
C SER A 91 29.08 -10.18 8.29
N GLY A 92 29.00 -8.85 8.27
CA GLY A 92 28.04 -8.07 9.05
C GLY A 92 26.61 -8.28 8.55
N LEU A 93 26.40 -8.22 7.24
CA LEU A 93 25.08 -8.44 6.64
C LEU A 93 24.50 -9.81 7.04
N ARG A 94 25.32 -10.87 6.93
CA ARG A 94 24.93 -12.22 7.33
C ARG A 94 24.72 -12.35 8.84
N ARG A 95 25.58 -11.71 9.65
CA ARG A 95 25.53 -11.81 11.10
C ARG A 95 24.30 -11.11 11.70
N PHE A 96 24.01 -9.90 11.23
CA PHE A 96 22.96 -9.04 11.84
C PHE A 96 21.59 -9.24 11.23
N TYR A 97 21.53 -9.55 9.91
CA TYR A 97 20.29 -9.65 9.16
C TYR A 97 20.04 -11.04 8.56
N GLN A 98 21.00 -11.98 8.68
CA GLN A 98 20.93 -13.31 8.08
C GLN A 98 20.75 -13.28 6.55
N ILE A 99 21.20 -12.20 5.89
CA ILE A 99 21.13 -12.01 4.44
C ILE A 99 22.44 -12.49 3.82
N ASP A 100 22.36 -13.35 2.79
CA ASP A 100 23.49 -13.71 1.96
C ASP A 100 23.63 -12.72 0.78
N GLU A 101 24.85 -12.26 0.51
CA GLU A 101 25.09 -11.32 -0.60
C GLU A 101 24.75 -11.89 -1.99
N ASN A 102 24.80 -13.24 -2.12
CA ASN A 102 24.46 -13.90 -3.39
C ASN A 102 22.94 -13.91 -3.68
N ASP A 103 22.11 -13.62 -2.67
CA ASP A 103 20.65 -13.63 -2.80
C ASP A 103 20.08 -12.23 -3.09
N ILE A 104 20.94 -11.20 -3.16
CA ILE A 104 20.55 -9.80 -3.39
C ILE A 104 21.28 -9.21 -4.60
N ASP A 105 20.71 -8.13 -5.18
CA ASP A 105 21.37 -7.41 -6.27
C ASP A 105 22.56 -6.59 -5.76
N SER A 106 22.36 -5.82 -4.70
CA SER A 106 23.38 -4.95 -4.11
C SER A 106 22.97 -4.47 -2.72
N TYR A 107 23.95 -3.95 -1.97
CA TYR A 107 23.68 -3.37 -0.64
C TYR A 107 24.66 -2.24 -0.31
N PHE A 108 24.24 -1.38 0.62
CA PHE A 108 25.06 -0.40 1.32
C PHE A 108 24.89 -0.59 2.81
N PHE A 109 25.98 -0.78 3.56
CA PHE A 109 25.92 -1.07 4.98
C PHE A 109 26.99 -0.32 5.78
N ARG A 110 26.55 0.49 6.74
CA ARG A 110 27.39 1.19 7.69
C ARG A 110 26.83 0.99 9.09
N LYS A 111 27.72 0.83 10.08
CA LYS A 111 27.33 0.59 11.48
C LYS A 111 28.36 1.19 12.42
N ALA A 112 27.88 1.70 13.59
CA ALA A 112 28.79 2.11 14.64
C ALA A 112 29.74 1.00 15.07
N ALA A 113 31.01 1.32 15.23
CA ALA A 113 32.02 0.38 15.72
C ALA A 113 31.79 0.02 17.20
N SER A 114 31.19 0.94 17.96
CA SER A 114 30.88 0.73 19.38
C SER A 114 29.65 -0.17 19.53
N PRO A 115 29.71 -1.21 20.35
CA PRO A 115 28.54 -2.02 20.68
C PRO A 115 27.51 -1.30 21.56
N MET A 116 27.86 -0.12 22.08
CA MET A 116 26.97 0.73 22.88
C MET A 116 26.20 1.75 22.06
N SER A 117 26.44 1.84 20.76
CA SER A 117 25.72 2.70 19.82
C SER A 117 24.85 1.89 18.89
N VAL A 118 23.66 2.42 18.62
CA VAL A 118 22.68 1.84 17.67
C VAL A 118 22.72 2.48 16.30
N ASP A 119 23.67 3.42 16.05
CA ASP A 119 23.78 4.10 14.76
C ASP A 119 24.09 3.11 13.65
N GLU A 120 23.19 3.03 12.71
CA GLU A 120 23.24 2.02 11.65
C GLU A 120 22.48 2.46 10.40
N VAL A 121 23.10 2.24 9.23
CA VAL A 121 22.57 2.58 7.91
C VAL A 121 22.69 1.35 7.03
N LEU A 122 21.56 0.74 6.68
CA LEU A 122 21.48 -0.36 5.73
C LEU A 122 20.53 0.00 4.61
N VAL A 123 20.93 -0.23 3.37
CA VAL A 123 20.05 -0.32 2.20
C VAL A 123 20.36 -1.63 1.49
N VAL A 124 19.35 -2.43 1.22
CA VAL A 124 19.42 -3.66 0.43
C VAL A 124 18.56 -3.48 -0.80
N LYS A 125 19.10 -3.80 -1.96
CA LYS A 125 18.36 -3.95 -3.20
C LYS A 125 18.18 -5.43 -3.48
N ALA A 126 16.96 -5.91 -3.38
CA ALA A 126 16.57 -7.27 -3.72
C ALA A 126 16.57 -7.48 -5.24
N ASN A 127 16.66 -8.73 -5.70
CA ASN A 127 16.52 -9.06 -7.12
C ASN A 127 15.09 -8.79 -7.65
N SER A 128 14.10 -8.77 -6.73
CA SER A 128 12.70 -8.44 -7.05
C SER A 128 11.96 -7.81 -5.87
N SER A 129 10.88 -7.06 -6.15
CA SER A 129 10.00 -6.51 -5.09
C SER A 129 9.33 -7.60 -4.23
N SER A 130 9.11 -8.79 -4.78
CA SER A 130 8.56 -9.93 -4.03
C SER A 130 9.54 -10.48 -2.99
N GLU A 131 10.84 -10.51 -3.29
CA GLU A 131 11.88 -10.97 -2.36
C GLU A 131 12.19 -9.93 -1.28
N ALA A 132 12.01 -8.65 -1.58
CA ALA A 132 12.23 -7.56 -0.64
C ALA A 132 11.42 -7.69 0.67
N GLY A 133 10.29 -8.41 0.64
CA GLY A 133 9.49 -8.70 1.84
C GLY A 133 10.27 -9.46 2.93
N ALA A 134 11.04 -10.47 2.54
CA ALA A 134 11.83 -11.26 3.48
C ALA A 134 12.95 -10.41 4.13
N TYR A 135 13.56 -9.52 3.37
CA TYR A 135 14.61 -8.62 3.89
C TYR A 135 14.03 -7.55 4.81
N LEU A 136 12.80 -7.08 4.54
CA LEU A 136 12.08 -6.21 5.47
C LEU A 136 11.83 -6.91 6.81
N GLU A 137 11.37 -8.16 6.79
CA GLU A 137 11.15 -8.96 8.01
C GLU A 137 12.48 -9.13 8.77
N ALA A 138 13.59 -9.40 8.09
CA ALA A 138 14.91 -9.50 8.71
C ALA A 138 15.34 -8.18 9.37
N ALA A 139 15.11 -7.03 8.70
CA ALA A 139 15.42 -5.71 9.24
C ALA A 139 14.54 -5.37 10.47
N GLN A 140 13.25 -5.73 10.44
CA GLN A 140 12.35 -5.57 11.58
C GLN A 140 12.76 -6.44 12.76
N ALA A 141 13.13 -7.69 12.51
CA ALA A 141 13.62 -8.60 13.55
C ALA A 141 14.92 -8.07 14.18
N HIS A 142 15.81 -7.48 13.38
CA HIS A 142 17.01 -6.82 13.88
C HIS A 142 16.67 -5.64 14.80
N LEU A 143 15.73 -4.76 14.39
CA LEU A 143 15.26 -3.65 15.23
C LEU A 143 14.73 -4.13 16.57
N GLU A 144 13.87 -5.14 16.59
CA GLU A 144 13.32 -5.69 17.82
C GLU A 144 14.42 -6.33 18.70
N SER A 145 15.39 -6.99 18.10
CA SER A 145 16.56 -7.52 18.81
C SER A 145 17.37 -6.40 19.47
N GLN A 146 17.60 -5.27 18.77
CA GLN A 146 18.31 -4.12 19.33
C GLN A 146 17.51 -3.49 20.50
N LYS A 147 16.21 -3.32 20.36
CA LYS A 147 15.35 -2.82 21.45
C LYS A 147 15.45 -3.71 22.69
N ASN A 148 15.38 -5.03 22.53
CA ASN A 148 15.51 -5.97 23.63
C ASN A 148 16.89 -5.90 24.33
N ILE A 149 17.97 -5.63 23.58
CA ILE A 149 19.32 -5.49 24.12
C ILE A 149 19.43 -4.22 24.96
N PHE A 150 18.86 -3.11 24.51
CA PHE A 150 19.00 -1.79 25.20
C PHE A 150 17.88 -1.53 26.21
N GLU A 151 16.88 -2.39 26.31
CA GLU A 151 15.79 -2.27 27.28
C GLU A 151 16.33 -2.21 28.72
N GLY A 152 15.96 -1.16 29.43
CA GLY A 152 16.26 -0.99 30.87
C GLY A 152 17.58 -0.31 31.20
N TYR A 153 18.50 -0.07 30.26
CA TYR A 153 19.75 0.64 30.54
C TYR A 153 20.20 1.69 29.53
N GLY A 154 19.70 1.61 28.30
CA GLY A 154 20.10 2.51 27.21
C GLY A 154 19.01 3.48 26.81
N THR A 155 18.59 4.41 27.68
CA THR A 155 17.47 5.33 27.43
C THR A 155 17.64 6.15 26.15
N ASP A 156 18.84 6.69 25.91
CA ASP A 156 19.13 7.49 24.73
C ASP A 156 19.12 6.62 23.45
N GLN A 157 19.68 5.41 23.54
CA GLN A 157 19.69 4.45 22.45
C GLN A 157 18.26 3.93 22.15
N MET A 158 17.45 3.73 23.18
CA MET A 158 16.03 3.35 23.03
C MET A 158 15.21 4.45 22.34
N ALA A 159 15.52 5.72 22.58
CA ALA A 159 14.89 6.82 21.86
C ALA A 159 15.22 6.77 20.37
N LEU A 160 16.49 6.57 20.00
CA LEU A 160 16.93 6.42 18.61
C LEU A 160 16.29 5.19 17.92
N LEU A 161 16.23 4.04 18.63
CA LEU A 161 15.56 2.84 18.14
C LEU A 161 14.03 3.03 17.97
N GLY A 162 13.43 3.90 18.77
CA GLY A 162 12.03 4.27 18.64
C GLY A 162 11.73 5.11 17.37
N GLU A 163 12.72 5.86 16.89
CA GLU A 163 12.64 6.72 15.70
C GLU A 163 13.26 6.09 14.44
N ALA A 164 13.75 4.86 14.55
CA ALA A 164 14.35 4.14 13.42
C ALA A 164 13.38 3.98 12.26
N SER A 165 13.88 4.20 11.03
CA SER A 165 13.12 3.98 9.80
C SER A 165 13.44 2.60 9.24
N VAL A 166 12.44 1.70 9.21
CA VAL A 166 12.55 0.36 8.65
C VAL A 166 11.39 0.14 7.69
N GLU A 167 11.66 0.27 6.39
CA GLU A 167 10.62 0.27 5.36
C GLU A 167 11.12 -0.40 4.09
N LYS A 168 10.19 -0.72 3.17
CA LYS A 168 10.51 -1.12 1.80
C LYS A 168 9.77 -0.25 0.79
N ARG A 169 10.37 -0.10 -0.40
CA ARG A 169 9.73 0.45 -1.59
C ARG A 169 10.27 -0.25 -2.84
N GLY A 170 9.39 -0.88 -3.60
CA GLY A 170 9.79 -1.74 -4.70
C GLY A 170 10.75 -2.84 -4.25
N ALA A 171 11.92 -2.93 -4.88
CA ALA A 171 12.97 -3.87 -4.53
C ALA A 171 13.91 -3.37 -3.41
N TYR A 172 13.74 -2.12 -2.95
CA TYR A 172 14.61 -1.55 -1.91
C TYR A 172 14.03 -1.77 -0.52
N VAL A 173 14.90 -2.17 0.40
CA VAL A 173 14.63 -2.26 1.84
C VAL A 173 15.71 -1.46 2.55
N TRP A 174 15.33 -0.72 3.58
CA TRP A 174 16.30 0.02 4.39
C TRP A 174 16.03 -0.11 5.88
N TYR A 175 17.11 0.05 6.62
CA TYR A 175 17.13 0.20 8.06
C TYR A 175 18.03 1.39 8.39
N PHE A 176 17.46 2.46 8.90
CA PHE A 176 18.18 3.65 9.35
C PHE A 176 17.89 3.89 10.82
N CYS A 177 18.93 3.90 11.63
CA CYS A 177 18.85 4.18 13.05
C CYS A 177 19.97 5.18 13.41
N GLY A 178 19.63 6.17 14.23
CA GLY A 178 20.51 7.26 14.63
C GLY A 178 19.82 8.62 14.52
N GLU A 179 20.50 9.67 14.93
CA GLU A 179 19.95 11.04 14.94
C GLU A 179 19.46 11.52 13.57
N ASN A 180 20.11 11.05 12.48
CA ASN A 180 19.83 11.47 11.12
C ASN A 180 18.97 10.45 10.32
N ALA A 181 18.31 9.51 11.00
CA ALA A 181 17.52 8.45 10.33
C ALA A 181 16.45 9.00 9.37
N GLN A 182 15.79 10.10 9.72
CA GLN A 182 14.77 10.73 8.88
C GLN A 182 15.36 11.47 7.67
N GLU A 183 16.54 12.08 7.83
CA GLU A 183 17.26 12.72 6.72
C GLU A 183 17.72 11.67 5.71
N LEU A 184 18.29 10.55 6.17
CA LEU A 184 18.67 9.40 5.35
C LEU A 184 17.45 8.84 4.57
N ARG A 185 16.31 8.70 5.25
CA ARG A 185 15.06 8.27 4.62
C ARG A 185 14.63 9.21 3.50
N GLN A 186 14.66 10.52 3.73
CA GLN A 186 14.29 11.52 2.72
C GLN A 186 15.27 11.52 1.54
N ALA A 187 16.58 11.42 1.81
CA ALA A 187 17.60 11.33 0.78
C ALA A 187 17.35 10.12 -0.14
N LEU A 188 17.14 8.92 0.44
CA LEU A 188 16.84 7.71 -0.32
C LEU A 188 15.55 7.83 -1.12
N LEU A 189 14.45 8.26 -0.49
CA LEU A 189 13.15 8.37 -1.14
C LEU A 189 13.09 9.40 -2.29
N SER A 190 13.99 10.38 -2.28
CA SER A 190 14.10 11.36 -3.37
C SER A 190 14.74 10.76 -4.64
N MET A 191 15.39 9.60 -4.52
CA MET A 191 16.15 8.95 -5.60
C MET A 191 15.40 7.78 -6.24
N ILE A 192 14.61 7.01 -5.43
CA ILE A 192 13.96 5.76 -5.83
C ILE A 192 12.48 5.89 -6.18
#